data_d13201a8e35407425bd9bbd0488dea3b
#
_entry.id   d13201a8e35407425bd9bbd0488dea3b
#
_cell.length_a   1.000
_cell.length_b   1.000
_cell.length_c   1.000
_cell.angle_alpha   90.00
_cell.angle_beta   90.00
_cell.angle_gamma   90.00
#
_symmetry.space_group_name_H-M   'P 1'
#
loop_
_entity.id
_entity.type
_entity.pdbx_description
1 polymer ?
#
loop_
_entity_poly.entity_id
_entity_poly.type
_entity_poly.pdbx_seq_one_letter_code
_entity_poly.pdbx_strand_id
1 'polypeptide(L)'
;MSGGGPLRDRTVVVTGAARGIGAALARDLAGRGARIALLGHERSGLEAVAESLPTRTWAGELDITDDAALERAAEQVRTHLGTPSAVVANAGVAEGGPFVTSDPALWRRVIDVNLTGSAATARAFLPDLLATKGYHLQVASLASIGAAPMMSAYCASKAGVEAFAHSLRAEVAHHGVAVGIGYVNWTDTDMIRDADRHPVLRELRGHMPPPARRLYPADQVAARLADAVEHRSTAVYVPRWLRLAQAARAALPPVVLRVARRELARLEAEDPMRHTGLLGAGGEADRARTRT
;
A
#
# COMPACT_ATOMS: atom_id res chain seq x y z
N MET A 1 -1.61 38.18 2.63
CA MET A 1 -1.50 37.07 3.59
C MET A 1 -1.62 35.77 2.77
N SER A 2 -0.51 35.14 2.40
CA SER A 2 -0.51 33.90 1.62
C SER A 2 -0.96 32.77 2.54
N GLY A 3 -2.21 32.35 2.43
CA GLY A 3 -2.76 31.18 3.11
C GLY A 3 -2.04 29.94 2.62
N GLY A 4 -1.05 29.47 3.37
CA GLY A 4 -0.42 28.17 3.11
C GLY A 4 -1.41 27.07 3.39
N GLY A 5 -1.52 26.07 2.48
CA GLY A 5 -2.37 24.89 2.67
C GLY A 5 -2.03 24.11 3.96
N PRO A 6 -2.93 23.25 4.44
CA PRO A 6 -2.78 22.50 5.70
C PRO A 6 -1.50 21.64 5.80
N LEU A 7 -0.94 21.23 4.65
CA LEU A 7 0.28 20.42 4.57
C LEU A 7 1.57 21.23 4.46
N ARG A 8 1.48 22.56 4.28
CA ARG A 8 2.67 23.39 4.11
C ARG A 8 3.60 23.25 5.32
N ASP A 9 4.88 23.00 5.02
CA ASP A 9 5.95 22.78 6.01
C ASP A 9 5.72 21.62 6.98
N ARG A 10 4.72 20.77 6.73
CA ARG A 10 4.50 19.54 7.50
C ARG A 10 5.38 18.42 6.96
N THR A 11 5.93 17.62 7.87
CA THR A 11 6.72 16.43 7.50
C THR A 11 5.78 15.24 7.32
N VAL A 12 5.82 14.63 6.14
CA VAL A 12 5.04 13.44 5.77
C VAL A 12 6.00 12.30 5.40
N VAL A 13 5.81 11.15 6.02
CA VAL A 13 6.56 9.92 5.71
C VAL A 13 5.74 9.06 4.75
N VAL A 14 6.38 8.56 3.68
CA VAL A 14 5.75 7.64 2.72
C VAL A 14 6.63 6.40 2.56
N THR A 15 6.11 5.22 2.90
CA THR A 15 6.81 3.95 2.64
C THR A 15 6.48 3.41 1.25
N GLY A 16 7.42 2.67 0.62
CA GLY A 16 7.28 2.21 -0.76
C GLY A 16 7.27 3.38 -1.75
N ALA A 17 8.07 4.42 -1.48
CA ALA A 17 8.04 5.69 -2.19
C ALA A 17 8.87 5.73 -3.49
N ALA A 18 9.61 4.65 -3.82
CA ALA A 18 10.46 4.61 -5.01
C ALA A 18 9.70 4.59 -6.34
N ARG A 19 8.45 4.12 -6.34
CA ARG A 19 7.64 3.93 -7.57
C ARG A 19 6.13 3.93 -7.31
N GLY A 20 5.36 3.76 -8.39
CA GLY A 20 3.92 3.52 -8.35
C GLY A 20 3.13 4.55 -7.56
N ILE A 21 2.21 4.08 -6.72
CA ILE A 21 1.35 4.94 -5.89
C ILE A 21 2.18 5.77 -4.91
N GLY A 22 3.21 5.18 -4.28
CA GLY A 22 4.04 5.88 -3.29
C GLY A 22 4.78 7.07 -3.88
N ALA A 23 5.40 6.91 -5.06
CA ALA A 23 6.09 7.99 -5.76
C ALA A 23 5.12 9.09 -6.24
N ALA A 24 3.97 8.70 -6.81
CA ALA A 24 2.95 9.65 -7.23
C ALA A 24 2.37 10.45 -6.04
N LEU A 25 2.14 9.76 -4.91
CA LEU A 25 1.67 10.40 -3.67
C LEU A 25 2.70 11.37 -3.09
N ALA A 26 3.98 10.98 -3.10
CA ALA A 26 5.06 11.86 -2.65
C ALA A 26 5.10 13.17 -3.47
N ARG A 27 4.94 13.08 -4.79
CA ARG A 27 4.87 14.27 -5.67
C ARG A 27 3.67 15.15 -5.39
N ASP A 28 2.50 14.57 -5.21
CA ASP A 28 1.27 15.33 -4.90
C ASP A 28 1.40 16.04 -3.55
N LEU A 29 1.82 15.34 -2.50
CA LEU A 29 2.03 15.92 -1.17
C LEU A 29 3.10 17.02 -1.17
N ALA A 30 4.20 16.85 -1.90
CA ALA A 30 5.23 17.87 -2.08
C ALA A 30 4.68 19.09 -2.83
N GLY A 31 3.85 18.86 -3.87
CA GLY A 31 3.13 19.94 -4.58
C GLY A 31 2.21 20.76 -3.67
N ARG A 32 1.70 20.17 -2.58
CA ARG A 32 0.92 20.85 -1.52
C ARG A 32 1.81 21.50 -0.44
N GLY A 33 3.12 21.45 -0.60
CA GLY A 33 4.11 22.11 0.27
C GLY A 33 4.61 21.25 1.45
N ALA A 34 4.32 19.96 1.49
CA ALA A 34 4.84 19.06 2.51
C ALA A 34 6.33 18.77 2.31
N ARG A 35 7.08 18.59 3.40
CA ARG A 35 8.42 17.99 3.40
C ARG A 35 8.23 16.46 3.39
N ILE A 36 8.96 15.75 2.53
CA ILE A 36 8.70 14.33 2.30
C ILE A 36 9.87 13.46 2.73
N ALA A 37 9.61 12.53 3.63
CA ALA A 37 10.49 11.39 3.90
C ALA A 37 10.09 10.21 3.02
N LEU A 38 10.97 9.82 2.11
CA LEU A 38 10.79 8.74 1.16
C LEU A 38 11.48 7.49 1.70
N LEU A 39 10.71 6.45 2.06
CA LEU A 39 11.24 5.20 2.58
C LEU A 39 10.97 4.03 1.62
N GLY A 40 11.93 3.14 1.47
CA GLY A 40 11.83 1.95 0.63
C GLY A 40 13.16 1.23 0.50
N HIS A 41 13.20 0.16 -0.26
CA HIS A 41 14.40 -0.68 -0.40
C HIS A 41 15.17 -0.46 -1.72
N GLU A 42 14.76 0.52 -2.54
CA GLU A 42 15.38 0.82 -3.84
C GLU A 42 15.97 2.23 -3.82
N ARG A 43 17.24 2.34 -3.44
CA ARG A 43 17.93 3.61 -3.27
C ARG A 43 17.82 4.53 -4.50
N SER A 44 18.17 4.02 -5.68
CA SER A 44 18.14 4.80 -6.93
C SER A 44 16.74 5.33 -7.26
N GLY A 45 15.70 4.53 -7.01
CA GLY A 45 14.32 4.96 -7.22
C GLY A 45 13.88 6.04 -6.23
N LEU A 46 14.29 5.94 -4.96
CA LEU A 46 14.01 6.96 -3.94
C LEU A 46 14.73 8.27 -4.25
N GLU A 47 15.99 8.22 -4.67
CA GLU A 47 16.80 9.38 -5.05
C GLU A 47 16.20 10.09 -6.27
N ALA A 48 15.83 9.34 -7.31
CA ALA A 48 15.18 9.90 -8.50
C ALA A 48 13.83 10.58 -8.17
N VAL A 49 13.05 10.02 -7.25
CA VAL A 49 11.82 10.68 -6.77
C VAL A 49 12.19 11.94 -5.99
N ALA A 50 13.15 11.88 -5.06
CA ALA A 50 13.56 13.02 -4.23
C ALA A 50 14.00 14.21 -5.07
N GLU A 51 14.81 13.98 -6.11
CA GLU A 51 15.29 15.02 -7.05
C GLU A 51 14.14 15.68 -7.83
N SER A 52 13.04 14.97 -8.04
CA SER A 52 11.87 15.50 -8.75
C SER A 52 10.94 16.36 -7.88
N LEU A 53 11.14 16.40 -6.55
CA LEU A 53 10.23 17.07 -5.63
C LEU A 53 10.61 18.55 -5.41
N PRO A 54 9.61 19.46 -5.37
CA PRO A 54 9.85 20.90 -5.20
C PRO A 54 10.12 21.32 -3.75
N THR A 55 10.02 20.40 -2.79
CA THR A 55 10.16 20.67 -1.36
C THR A 55 11.34 19.92 -0.74
N ARG A 56 11.69 20.27 0.50
CA ARG A 56 12.74 19.54 1.23
C ARG A 56 12.38 18.08 1.40
N THR A 57 13.30 17.19 1.04
CA THR A 57 13.12 15.74 1.07
C THR A 57 14.27 15.04 1.79
N TRP A 58 14.00 13.84 2.26
CA TRP A 58 14.99 12.90 2.74
C TRP A 58 14.64 11.50 2.26
N ALA A 59 15.59 10.77 1.71
CA ALA A 59 15.43 9.42 1.20
C ALA A 59 16.17 8.43 2.09
N GLY A 60 15.44 7.45 2.64
CA GLY A 60 15.96 6.38 3.48
C GLY A 60 15.78 5.01 2.84
N GLU A 61 16.90 4.35 2.50
CA GLU A 61 16.88 2.98 2.03
C GLU A 61 16.78 2.02 3.22
N LEU A 62 15.69 1.26 3.29
CA LEU A 62 15.47 0.25 4.33
C LEU A 62 14.44 -0.80 3.91
N ASP A 63 14.48 -1.94 4.58
CA ASP A 63 13.37 -2.89 4.60
C ASP A 63 12.46 -2.56 5.78
N ILE A 64 11.17 -2.37 5.51
CA ILE A 64 10.19 -2.05 6.56
C ILE A 64 9.91 -3.22 7.52
N THR A 65 10.46 -4.39 7.26
CA THR A 65 10.41 -5.56 8.17
C THR A 65 11.58 -5.58 9.17
N ASP A 66 12.52 -4.65 9.06
CA ASP A 66 13.61 -4.42 10.02
C ASP A 66 13.22 -3.29 10.98
N ASP A 67 12.77 -3.66 12.17
CA ASP A 67 12.36 -2.71 13.23
C ASP A 67 13.47 -1.71 13.57
N ALA A 68 14.72 -2.18 13.69
CA ALA A 68 15.84 -1.31 14.03
C ALA A 68 16.17 -0.32 12.90
N ALA A 69 16.01 -0.72 11.64
CA ALA A 69 16.16 0.19 10.50
C ALA A 69 15.06 1.26 10.48
N LEU A 70 13.82 0.89 10.82
CA LEU A 70 12.72 1.84 10.94
C LEU A 70 12.92 2.85 12.07
N GLU A 71 13.42 2.41 13.23
CA GLU A 71 13.74 3.31 14.37
C GLU A 71 14.83 4.31 13.99
N ARG A 72 15.91 3.84 13.35
CA ARG A 72 16.98 4.72 12.84
C ARG A 72 16.44 5.70 11.79
N ALA A 73 15.58 5.23 10.90
CA ALA A 73 14.96 6.09 9.90
C ALA A 73 14.07 7.17 10.53
N ALA A 74 13.31 6.84 11.57
CA ALA A 74 12.49 7.82 12.29
C ALA A 74 13.36 8.93 12.91
N GLU A 75 14.50 8.58 13.49
CA GLU A 75 15.47 9.55 14.03
C GLU A 75 16.06 10.45 12.93
N GLN A 76 16.45 9.85 11.79
CA GLN A 76 16.98 10.62 10.65
C GLN A 76 15.92 11.56 10.06
N VAL A 77 14.67 11.12 9.96
CA VAL A 77 13.55 11.97 9.51
C VAL A 77 13.39 13.17 10.44
N ARG A 78 13.38 12.96 11.75
CA ARG A 78 13.30 14.06 12.72
C ARG A 78 14.45 15.07 12.55
N THR A 79 15.66 14.56 12.37
CA THR A 79 16.86 15.39 12.20
C THR A 79 16.84 16.21 10.90
N HIS A 80 16.43 15.59 9.79
CA HIS A 80 16.51 16.24 8.47
C HIS A 80 15.27 17.07 8.15
N LEU A 81 14.07 16.63 8.56
CA LEU A 81 12.81 17.24 8.13
C LEU A 81 11.94 17.77 9.28
N GLY A 82 12.34 17.48 10.52
CA GLY A 82 11.53 17.76 11.70
C GLY A 82 10.52 16.65 12.00
N THR A 83 9.78 16.79 13.10
CA THR A 83 8.87 15.78 13.61
C THR A 83 7.75 15.47 12.61
N PRO A 84 7.56 14.20 12.21
CA PRO A 84 6.48 13.79 11.33
C PRO A 84 5.10 14.14 11.88
N SER A 85 4.24 14.67 11.02
CA SER A 85 2.83 14.93 11.31
C SER A 85 1.88 14.04 10.53
N ALA A 86 2.40 13.33 9.53
CA ALA A 86 1.65 12.28 8.84
C ALA A 86 2.57 11.14 8.41
N VAL A 87 2.03 9.92 8.43
CA VAL A 87 2.71 8.70 7.97
C VAL A 87 1.77 7.94 7.05
N VAL A 88 2.26 7.58 5.87
CA VAL A 88 1.54 6.76 4.92
C VAL A 88 2.23 5.41 4.78
N ALA A 89 1.64 4.37 5.36
CA ALA A 89 2.05 2.98 5.20
C ALA A 89 1.52 2.46 3.85
N ASN A 90 2.33 2.62 2.80
CA ASN A 90 1.98 2.27 1.42
C ASN A 90 2.80 1.09 0.89
N ALA A 91 4.00 0.83 1.41
CA ALA A 91 4.84 -0.28 0.96
C ALA A 91 4.06 -1.60 0.94
N GLY A 92 4.30 -2.40 -0.09
CA GLY A 92 3.64 -3.69 -0.22
C GLY A 92 4.09 -4.44 -1.46
N VAL A 93 4.00 -5.76 -1.37
CA VAL A 93 4.29 -6.73 -2.43
C VAL A 93 3.08 -7.63 -2.65
N ALA A 94 3.02 -8.28 -3.80
CA ALA A 94 1.99 -9.25 -4.11
C ALA A 94 2.60 -10.47 -4.79
N GLU A 95 1.95 -11.61 -4.65
CA GLU A 95 2.20 -12.83 -5.42
C GLU A 95 0.89 -13.36 -5.99
N GLY A 96 0.98 -14.24 -6.97
CA GLY A 96 -0.17 -14.98 -7.50
C GLY A 96 0.20 -16.44 -7.77
N GLY A 97 -0.79 -17.32 -7.59
CA GLY A 97 -0.63 -18.74 -7.86
C GLY A 97 -1.49 -19.63 -6.96
N PRO A 98 -1.61 -20.95 -7.31
CA PRO A 98 -2.37 -21.89 -6.50
C PRO A 98 -1.76 -22.04 -5.11
N PHE A 99 -2.58 -21.96 -4.06
CA PHE A 99 -2.09 -22.11 -2.70
C PHE A 99 -1.44 -23.47 -2.43
N VAL A 100 -1.95 -24.54 -3.06
CA VAL A 100 -1.45 -25.91 -2.88
C VAL A 100 0.02 -26.09 -3.31
N THR A 101 0.49 -25.28 -4.27
CA THR A 101 1.87 -25.30 -4.77
C THR A 101 2.66 -24.06 -4.41
N SER A 102 2.11 -23.19 -3.53
CA SER A 102 2.77 -21.93 -3.14
C SER A 102 4.06 -22.21 -2.37
N ASP A 103 5.07 -21.37 -2.60
CA ASP A 103 6.26 -21.35 -1.75
C ASP A 103 5.90 -20.73 -0.39
N PRO A 104 6.02 -21.49 0.72
CA PRO A 104 5.70 -20.96 2.04
C PRO A 104 6.56 -19.74 2.44
N ALA A 105 7.78 -19.63 1.91
CA ALA A 105 8.64 -18.49 2.20
C ALA A 105 8.12 -17.21 1.52
N LEU A 106 7.71 -17.30 0.25
CA LEU A 106 7.10 -16.19 -0.46
C LEU A 106 5.77 -15.77 0.18
N TRP A 107 4.94 -16.75 0.56
CA TRP A 107 3.68 -16.49 1.24
C TRP A 107 3.90 -15.70 2.54
N ARG A 108 4.86 -16.15 3.39
CA ARG A 108 5.23 -15.41 4.60
C ARG A 108 5.78 -14.03 4.28
N ARG A 109 6.63 -13.89 3.26
CA ARG A 109 7.20 -12.59 2.88
C ARG A 109 6.12 -11.57 2.53
N VAL A 110 5.03 -11.97 1.86
CA VAL A 110 3.90 -11.07 1.58
C VAL A 110 3.23 -10.60 2.88
N ILE A 111 3.04 -11.50 3.85
CA ILE A 111 2.52 -11.14 5.17
C ILE A 111 3.48 -10.19 5.91
N ASP A 112 4.76 -10.53 5.93
CA ASP A 112 5.79 -9.77 6.65
C ASP A 112 5.89 -8.34 6.12
N VAL A 113 5.96 -8.16 4.80
CA VAL A 113 6.04 -6.82 4.21
C VAL A 113 4.73 -6.08 4.39
N ASN A 114 3.61 -6.67 3.98
CA ASN A 114 2.35 -5.92 3.89
C ASN A 114 1.72 -5.65 5.25
N LEU A 115 1.74 -6.63 6.17
CA LEU A 115 1.08 -6.53 7.47
C LEU A 115 2.07 -6.17 8.58
N THR A 116 3.07 -7.01 8.82
CA THR A 116 4.03 -6.81 9.92
C THR A 116 4.83 -5.53 9.71
N GLY A 117 5.35 -5.29 8.50
CA GLY A 117 6.10 -4.08 8.15
C GLY A 117 5.26 -2.80 8.20
N SER A 118 3.95 -2.89 7.86
CA SER A 118 3.02 -1.75 8.07
C SER A 118 2.83 -1.44 9.55
N ALA A 119 2.67 -2.46 10.39
CA ALA A 119 2.54 -2.29 11.84
C ALA A 119 3.85 -1.78 12.48
N ALA A 120 5.01 -2.28 12.03
CA ALA A 120 6.33 -1.81 12.44
C ALA A 120 6.54 -0.34 12.04
N THR A 121 6.15 0.05 10.82
CA THR A 121 6.15 1.46 10.38
C THR A 121 5.30 2.33 11.30
N ALA A 122 4.09 1.90 11.61
CA ALA A 122 3.23 2.64 12.52
C ALA A 122 3.89 2.79 13.90
N ARG A 123 4.45 1.72 14.47
CA ARG A 123 5.12 1.71 15.77
C ARG A 123 6.30 2.68 15.82
N ALA A 124 7.18 2.66 14.82
CA ALA A 124 8.38 3.51 14.77
C ALA A 124 8.05 5.01 14.77
N PHE A 125 6.97 5.40 14.10
CA PHE A 125 6.56 6.81 13.97
C PHE A 125 5.41 7.23 14.89
N LEU A 126 4.80 6.30 15.64
CA LEU A 126 3.70 6.63 16.54
C LEU A 126 4.05 7.67 17.60
N PRO A 127 5.26 7.66 18.23
CA PRO A 127 5.67 8.72 19.17
C PRO A 127 5.61 10.12 18.54
N ASP A 128 6.02 10.26 17.29
CA ASP A 128 5.99 11.53 16.55
C ASP A 128 4.53 11.96 16.27
N LEU A 129 3.69 11.00 15.87
CA LEU A 129 2.27 11.27 15.64
C LEU A 129 1.52 11.64 16.93
N LEU A 130 1.89 11.05 18.05
CA LEU A 130 1.36 11.44 19.37
C LEU A 130 1.75 12.88 19.72
N ALA A 131 3.03 13.24 19.52
CA ALA A 131 3.54 14.59 19.79
C ALA A 131 2.89 15.66 18.90
N THR A 132 2.62 15.33 17.63
CA THR A 132 2.03 16.28 16.66
C THR A 132 0.51 16.22 16.57
N LYS A 133 -0.14 15.31 17.32
CA LYS A 133 -1.55 14.92 17.12
C LYS A 133 -1.82 14.61 15.64
N GLY A 134 -0.92 13.82 15.06
CA GLY A 134 -0.76 13.62 13.64
C GLY A 134 -1.78 12.68 12.99
N TYR A 135 -1.41 12.17 11.82
CA TYR A 135 -2.27 11.30 11.01
C TYR A 135 -1.51 10.09 10.48
N HIS A 136 -2.08 8.90 10.64
CA HIS A 136 -1.59 7.66 10.01
C HIS A 136 -2.56 7.24 8.90
N LEU A 137 -2.07 7.06 7.66
CA LEU A 137 -2.84 6.51 6.56
C LEU A 137 -2.33 5.11 6.22
N GLN A 138 -3.16 4.10 6.42
CA GLN A 138 -2.87 2.74 6.00
C GLN A 138 -3.42 2.48 4.59
N VAL A 139 -2.55 2.15 3.63
CA VAL A 139 -3.00 1.78 2.29
C VAL A 139 -3.41 0.31 2.26
N ALA A 140 -4.70 0.11 2.14
CA ALA A 140 -5.39 -1.17 1.97
C ALA A 140 -5.75 -1.39 0.48
N SER A 141 -6.67 -2.31 0.18
CA SER A 141 -7.01 -2.70 -1.19
C SER A 141 -8.46 -3.17 -1.29
N LEU A 142 -8.99 -3.29 -2.51
CA LEU A 142 -10.17 -4.11 -2.79
C LEU A 142 -10.00 -5.54 -2.21
N ALA A 143 -8.78 -6.06 -2.20
CA ALA A 143 -8.45 -7.36 -1.61
C ALA A 143 -8.68 -7.44 -0.08
N SER A 144 -8.82 -6.31 0.62
CA SER A 144 -9.24 -6.28 2.03
C SER A 144 -10.75 -6.55 2.18
N ILE A 145 -11.52 -6.19 1.14
CA ILE A 145 -12.99 -6.22 1.14
C ILE A 145 -13.50 -7.59 0.68
N GLY A 146 -12.85 -8.16 -0.35
CA GLY A 146 -13.24 -9.41 -0.97
C GLY A 146 -12.09 -10.36 -1.19
N ALA A 147 -12.38 -11.66 -1.27
CA ALA A 147 -11.39 -12.66 -1.62
C ALA A 147 -11.03 -12.58 -3.11
N ALA A 148 -9.76 -12.80 -3.42
CA ALA A 148 -9.29 -13.01 -4.80
C ALA A 148 -8.64 -14.40 -4.87
N PRO A 149 -9.18 -15.34 -5.66
CA PRO A 149 -8.53 -16.62 -5.90
C PRO A 149 -7.11 -16.40 -6.41
N MET A 150 -6.20 -17.30 -6.10
CA MET A 150 -4.79 -17.25 -6.50
C MET A 150 -3.96 -16.14 -5.83
N MET A 151 -4.51 -15.41 -4.84
CA MET A 151 -3.83 -14.30 -4.13
C MET A 151 -4.05 -14.39 -2.62
N SER A 152 -3.94 -15.58 -2.04
CA SER A 152 -4.30 -15.82 -0.63
C SER A 152 -3.48 -15.00 0.36
N ALA A 153 -2.14 -14.92 0.19
CA ALA A 153 -1.27 -14.12 1.05
C ALA A 153 -1.60 -12.63 0.95
N TYR A 154 -1.77 -12.14 -0.27
CA TYR A 154 -2.10 -10.74 -0.50
C TYR A 154 -3.45 -10.36 0.14
N CYS A 155 -4.49 -11.15 -0.07
CA CYS A 155 -5.80 -10.92 0.55
C CYS A 155 -5.74 -10.97 2.07
N ALA A 156 -5.06 -11.98 2.64
CA ALA A 156 -4.88 -12.11 4.08
C ALA A 156 -4.14 -10.89 4.66
N SER A 157 -3.04 -10.45 4.02
CA SER A 157 -2.26 -9.30 4.46
C SER A 157 -3.07 -8.00 4.40
N LYS A 158 -3.84 -7.79 3.32
CA LYS A 158 -4.63 -6.55 3.14
C LYS A 158 -5.87 -6.50 4.05
N ALA A 159 -6.50 -7.65 4.36
CA ALA A 159 -7.52 -7.73 5.38
C ALA A 159 -6.93 -7.50 6.79
N GLY A 160 -5.73 -8.03 7.04
CA GLY A 160 -5.00 -7.82 8.29
C GLY A 160 -4.68 -6.35 8.57
N VAL A 161 -4.17 -5.61 7.58
CA VAL A 161 -3.87 -4.16 7.79
C VAL A 161 -5.14 -3.32 7.95
N GLU A 162 -6.26 -3.71 7.35
CA GLU A 162 -7.55 -3.06 7.61
C GLU A 162 -7.94 -3.22 9.08
N ALA A 163 -7.90 -4.46 9.60
CA ALA A 163 -8.19 -4.76 11.00
C ALA A 163 -7.22 -4.05 11.95
N PHE A 164 -5.92 -4.08 11.66
CA PHE A 164 -4.88 -3.36 12.40
C PHE A 164 -5.18 -1.86 12.47
N ALA A 165 -5.48 -1.21 11.35
CA ALA A 165 -5.77 0.22 11.32
C ALA A 165 -7.04 0.59 12.10
N HIS A 166 -8.06 -0.27 12.12
CA HIS A 166 -9.25 -0.07 12.96
C HIS A 166 -8.91 -0.14 14.46
N SER A 167 -8.10 -1.13 14.88
CA SER A 167 -7.66 -1.26 16.26
C SER A 167 -6.80 -0.07 16.69
N LEU A 168 -5.77 0.26 15.90
CA LEU A 168 -4.89 1.41 16.17
C LEU A 168 -5.68 2.71 16.30
N ARG A 169 -6.69 2.93 15.44
CA ARG A 169 -7.56 4.11 15.52
C ARG A 169 -8.24 4.23 16.88
N ALA A 170 -8.79 3.13 17.38
CA ALA A 170 -9.46 3.12 18.67
C ALA A 170 -8.49 3.40 19.84
N GLU A 171 -7.27 2.86 19.74
CA GLU A 171 -6.23 3.04 20.76
C GLU A 171 -5.73 4.47 20.86
N VAL A 172 -5.55 5.18 19.73
CA VAL A 172 -4.87 6.48 19.71
C VAL A 172 -5.80 7.69 19.59
N ALA A 173 -7.10 7.46 19.39
CA ALA A 173 -8.07 8.55 19.17
C ALA A 173 -8.11 9.55 20.34
N HIS A 174 -8.02 9.08 21.58
CA HIS A 174 -8.04 9.92 22.77
C HIS A 174 -6.80 10.80 22.93
N HIS A 175 -5.71 10.48 22.19
CA HIS A 175 -4.52 11.33 22.09
C HIS A 175 -4.61 12.36 20.95
N GLY A 176 -5.69 12.38 20.18
CA GLY A 176 -5.88 13.29 19.06
C GLY A 176 -5.19 12.84 17.77
N VAL A 177 -4.61 11.65 17.73
CA VAL A 177 -4.06 11.04 16.52
C VAL A 177 -5.21 10.46 15.69
N ALA A 178 -5.26 10.81 14.41
CA ALA A 178 -6.22 10.23 13.48
C ALA A 178 -5.59 9.08 12.69
N VAL A 179 -6.38 8.05 12.41
CA VAL A 179 -5.97 6.91 11.57
C VAL A 179 -6.99 6.72 10.45
N GLY A 180 -6.50 6.74 9.21
CA GLY A 180 -7.29 6.53 8.01
C GLY A 180 -6.94 5.23 7.29
N ILE A 181 -7.87 4.75 6.46
CA ILE A 181 -7.67 3.58 5.60
C ILE A 181 -7.96 3.99 4.16
N GLY A 182 -6.97 3.77 3.28
CA GLY A 182 -7.08 3.99 1.84
C GLY A 182 -7.40 2.68 1.12
N TYR A 183 -8.64 2.49 0.70
CA TYR A 183 -9.04 1.35 -0.12
C TYR A 183 -8.80 1.67 -1.59
N VAL A 184 -7.82 1.00 -2.20
CA VAL A 184 -7.48 1.19 -3.60
C VAL A 184 -7.86 -0.01 -4.45
N ASN A 185 -8.27 0.25 -5.69
CA ASN A 185 -8.52 -0.78 -6.70
C ASN A 185 -7.28 -0.96 -7.59
N TRP A 186 -7.41 -1.71 -8.67
CA TRP A 186 -6.38 -1.91 -9.67
C TRP A 186 -5.81 -0.56 -10.13
N THR A 187 -4.55 -0.33 -9.82
CA THR A 187 -3.84 0.92 -10.13
C THR A 187 -2.74 0.60 -11.13
N ASP A 188 -2.61 1.40 -12.18
CA ASP A 188 -1.58 1.22 -13.20
C ASP A 188 -0.19 1.43 -12.60
N THR A 189 0.42 0.34 -12.20
CA THR A 189 1.74 0.25 -11.58
C THR A 189 2.48 -0.96 -12.17
N ASP A 190 3.80 -1.03 -11.96
CA ASP A 190 4.62 -2.16 -12.42
C ASP A 190 4.10 -3.50 -11.88
N MET A 191 3.63 -3.52 -10.64
CA MET A 191 3.02 -4.71 -10.01
C MET A 191 1.83 -5.23 -10.81
N ILE A 192 0.94 -4.35 -11.26
CA ILE A 192 -0.27 -4.74 -11.99
C ILE A 192 0.06 -5.05 -13.46
N ARG A 193 0.98 -4.31 -14.08
CA ARG A 193 1.47 -4.63 -15.44
C ARG A 193 2.12 -5.99 -15.49
N ASP A 194 2.85 -6.36 -14.44
CA ASP A 194 3.46 -7.69 -14.34
C ASP A 194 2.39 -8.77 -14.09
N ALA A 195 1.43 -8.54 -13.20
CA ALA A 195 0.30 -9.43 -12.98
C ALA A 195 -0.47 -9.72 -14.28
N ASP A 196 -0.62 -8.72 -15.16
CA ASP A 196 -1.30 -8.85 -16.46
C ASP A 196 -0.51 -9.68 -17.49
N ARG A 197 0.79 -9.92 -17.28
CA ARG A 197 1.58 -10.86 -18.09
C ARG A 197 1.23 -12.31 -17.78
N HIS A 198 0.65 -12.57 -16.60
CA HIS A 198 0.22 -13.91 -16.20
C HIS A 198 -1.22 -14.16 -16.65
N PRO A 199 -1.44 -15.11 -17.59
CA PRO A 199 -2.74 -15.34 -18.22
C PRO A 199 -3.88 -15.51 -17.22
N VAL A 200 -3.65 -16.34 -16.19
CA VAL A 200 -4.67 -16.66 -15.17
C VAL A 200 -5.09 -15.43 -14.38
N LEU A 201 -4.13 -14.59 -13.91
CA LEU A 201 -4.46 -13.37 -13.16
C LEU A 201 -5.19 -12.34 -14.02
N ARG A 202 -4.76 -12.17 -15.28
CA ARG A 202 -5.40 -11.30 -16.25
C ARG A 202 -6.84 -11.74 -16.50
N GLU A 203 -7.07 -13.02 -16.66
CA GLU A 203 -8.40 -13.57 -16.95
C GLU A 203 -9.33 -13.48 -15.75
N LEU A 204 -8.85 -13.82 -14.54
CA LEU A 204 -9.61 -13.63 -13.31
C LEU A 204 -10.03 -12.17 -13.11
N ARG A 205 -9.15 -11.21 -13.43
CA ARG A 205 -9.50 -9.80 -13.43
C ARG A 205 -10.56 -9.49 -14.51
N GLY A 206 -10.43 -10.06 -15.69
CA GLY A 206 -11.37 -9.91 -16.80
C GLY A 206 -12.80 -10.29 -16.44
N HIS A 207 -12.99 -11.30 -15.58
CA HIS A 207 -14.30 -11.76 -15.11
C HIS A 207 -14.93 -10.88 -14.02
N MET A 208 -14.19 -9.92 -13.48
CA MET A 208 -14.76 -8.97 -12.52
C MET A 208 -15.77 -8.03 -13.23
N PRO A 209 -16.79 -7.52 -12.52
CA PRO A 209 -17.70 -6.51 -13.07
C PRO A 209 -16.94 -5.30 -13.63
N PRO A 210 -17.45 -4.62 -14.70
CA PRO A 210 -16.74 -3.53 -15.35
C PRO A 210 -16.11 -2.49 -14.42
N PRO A 211 -16.77 -1.98 -13.36
CA PRO A 211 -16.13 -1.02 -12.48
C PRO A 211 -14.98 -1.62 -11.67
N ALA A 212 -15.04 -2.93 -11.33
CA ALA A 212 -14.04 -3.59 -10.51
C ALA A 212 -12.77 -3.98 -11.29
N ARG A 213 -12.87 -4.27 -12.59
CA ARG A 213 -11.73 -4.65 -13.45
C ARG A 213 -10.96 -3.47 -14.05
N ARG A 214 -11.47 -2.23 -13.88
CA ARG A 214 -10.86 -1.03 -14.47
C ARG A 214 -9.54 -0.70 -13.78
N LEU A 215 -8.52 -0.35 -14.59
CA LEU A 215 -7.27 0.24 -14.13
C LEU A 215 -7.43 1.74 -13.91
N TYR A 216 -6.86 2.23 -12.82
CA TYR A 216 -6.85 3.65 -12.48
C TYR A 216 -5.41 4.18 -12.54
N PRO A 217 -5.17 5.35 -13.15
CA PRO A 217 -3.84 5.97 -13.14
C PRO A 217 -3.33 6.20 -11.72
N ALA A 218 -2.03 5.96 -11.50
CA ALA A 218 -1.41 6.12 -10.19
C ALA A 218 -1.58 7.54 -9.63
N ASP A 219 -1.50 8.56 -10.48
CA ASP A 219 -1.68 9.96 -10.09
C ASP A 219 -3.09 10.27 -9.59
N GLN A 220 -4.12 9.68 -10.20
CA GLN A 220 -5.51 9.83 -9.72
C GLN A 220 -5.71 9.19 -8.34
N VAL A 221 -5.10 8.04 -8.13
CA VAL A 221 -5.13 7.35 -6.82
C VAL A 221 -4.38 8.18 -5.79
N ALA A 222 -3.18 8.65 -6.13
CA ALA A 222 -2.34 9.48 -5.30
C ALA A 222 -3.03 10.77 -4.85
N ALA A 223 -3.66 11.49 -5.78
CA ALA A 223 -4.39 12.72 -5.46
C ALA A 223 -5.50 12.48 -4.41
N ARG A 224 -6.24 11.37 -4.51
CA ARG A 224 -7.28 11.03 -3.52
C ARG A 224 -6.70 10.62 -2.17
N LEU A 225 -5.54 9.96 -2.15
CA LEU A 225 -4.82 9.64 -0.92
C LEU A 225 -4.22 10.90 -0.29
N ALA A 226 -3.68 11.83 -1.09
CA ALA A 226 -3.19 13.12 -0.62
C ALA A 226 -4.31 13.98 -0.01
N ASP A 227 -5.50 14.00 -0.63
CA ASP A 227 -6.71 14.62 -0.04
C ASP A 227 -7.04 14.01 1.33
N ALA A 228 -6.92 12.67 1.45
CA ALA A 228 -7.16 12.01 2.72
C ALA A 228 -6.11 12.37 3.79
N VAL A 229 -4.85 12.54 3.42
CA VAL A 229 -3.79 13.02 4.33
C VAL A 229 -4.09 14.45 4.77
N GLU A 230 -4.41 15.33 3.84
CA GLU A 230 -4.70 16.74 4.11
C GLU A 230 -5.89 16.94 5.04
N HIS A 231 -6.98 16.19 4.81
CA HIS A 231 -8.21 16.28 5.59
C HIS A 231 -8.30 15.28 6.75
N ARG A 232 -7.25 14.47 6.96
CA ARG A 232 -7.19 13.43 8.01
C ARG A 232 -8.40 12.49 7.98
N SER A 233 -8.77 12.06 6.78
CA SER A 233 -9.98 11.28 6.53
C SER A 233 -9.88 9.88 7.15
N THR A 234 -10.94 9.41 7.80
CA THR A 234 -10.99 8.08 8.43
C THR A 234 -11.05 6.94 7.43
N ALA A 235 -11.55 7.19 6.20
CA ALA A 235 -11.54 6.24 5.10
C ALA A 235 -11.59 6.98 3.77
N VAL A 236 -10.83 6.51 2.79
CA VAL A 236 -10.88 6.95 1.41
C VAL A 236 -11.01 5.75 0.48
N TYR A 237 -11.94 5.84 -0.46
CA TYR A 237 -12.25 4.78 -1.42
C TYR A 237 -11.90 5.25 -2.83
N VAL A 238 -10.96 4.55 -3.48
CA VAL A 238 -10.52 4.89 -4.83
C VAL A 238 -10.66 3.67 -5.75
N PRO A 239 -11.69 3.64 -6.55
CA PRO A 239 -12.77 4.61 -6.75
C PRO A 239 -13.85 4.59 -5.65
N ARG A 240 -14.72 5.60 -5.65
CA ARG A 240 -15.74 5.80 -4.60
C ARG A 240 -16.74 4.66 -4.44
N TRP A 241 -16.99 3.88 -5.49
CA TRP A 241 -17.92 2.73 -5.43
C TRP A 241 -17.42 1.61 -4.49
N LEU A 242 -16.11 1.55 -4.19
CA LEU A 242 -15.58 0.59 -3.20
C LEU A 242 -16.25 0.72 -1.83
N ARG A 243 -16.82 1.90 -1.50
CA ARG A 243 -17.62 2.08 -0.29
C ARG A 243 -18.86 1.17 -0.27
N LEU A 244 -19.49 0.99 -1.43
CA LEU A 244 -20.64 0.07 -1.54
C LEU A 244 -20.20 -1.39 -1.44
N ALA A 245 -19.08 -1.75 -2.05
CA ALA A 245 -18.49 -3.08 -1.90
C ALA A 245 -18.14 -3.37 -0.44
N GLN A 246 -17.58 -2.39 0.29
CA GLN A 246 -17.28 -2.51 1.72
C GLN A 246 -18.56 -2.74 2.54
N ALA A 247 -19.62 -2.02 2.27
CA ALA A 247 -20.91 -2.19 2.96
C ALA A 247 -21.53 -3.58 2.68
N ALA A 248 -21.33 -4.13 1.47
CA ALA A 248 -21.85 -5.42 1.04
C ALA A 248 -20.83 -6.57 1.20
N ARG A 249 -19.71 -6.38 1.92
CA ARG A 249 -18.56 -7.32 1.93
C ARG A 249 -18.95 -8.76 2.31
N ALA A 250 -19.92 -8.94 3.19
CA ALA A 250 -20.38 -10.27 3.61
C ALA A 250 -21.00 -11.09 2.46
N ALA A 251 -21.52 -10.44 1.41
CA ALA A 251 -22.10 -11.09 0.24
C ALA A 251 -21.06 -11.46 -0.83
N LEU A 252 -19.82 -10.96 -0.75
CA LEU A 252 -18.82 -11.18 -1.79
C LEU A 252 -18.27 -12.62 -1.83
N PRO A 253 -17.93 -13.28 -0.69
CA PRO A 253 -17.36 -14.64 -0.73
C PRO A 253 -18.17 -15.67 -1.52
N PRO A 254 -19.50 -15.80 -1.34
CA PRO A 254 -20.29 -16.76 -2.12
C PRO A 254 -20.35 -16.41 -3.63
N VAL A 255 -20.31 -15.13 -3.99
CA VAL A 255 -20.26 -14.70 -5.39
C VAL A 255 -18.90 -15.07 -6.00
N VAL A 256 -17.80 -14.75 -5.33
CA VAL A 256 -16.44 -15.11 -5.76
C VAL A 256 -16.31 -16.62 -5.91
N LEU A 257 -16.80 -17.41 -4.92
CA LEU A 257 -16.75 -18.88 -4.98
C LEU A 257 -17.48 -19.43 -6.21
N ARG A 258 -18.67 -18.88 -6.53
CA ARG A 258 -19.44 -19.33 -7.70
C ARG A 258 -18.71 -19.09 -9.00
N VAL A 259 -18.10 -17.93 -9.16
CA VAL A 259 -17.30 -17.57 -10.34
C VAL A 259 -16.04 -18.44 -10.41
N ALA A 260 -15.29 -18.50 -9.30
CA ALA A 260 -14.02 -19.22 -9.22
C ALA A 260 -14.17 -20.71 -9.57
N ARG A 261 -15.21 -21.37 -9.09
CA ARG A 261 -15.47 -22.81 -9.41
C ARG A 261 -15.53 -23.10 -10.91
N ARG A 262 -16.07 -22.18 -11.70
CA ARG A 262 -16.19 -22.35 -13.15
C ARG A 262 -14.90 -21.99 -13.86
N GLU A 263 -14.35 -20.83 -13.53
CA GLU A 263 -13.24 -20.26 -14.27
C GLU A 263 -11.91 -20.97 -13.95
N LEU A 264 -11.64 -21.30 -12.70
CA LEU A 264 -10.40 -22.01 -12.34
C LEU A 264 -10.36 -23.41 -12.93
N ALA A 265 -11.47 -24.15 -12.92
CA ALA A 265 -11.54 -25.48 -13.55
C ALA A 265 -11.30 -25.41 -15.07
N ARG A 266 -11.80 -24.37 -15.73
CA ARG A 266 -11.55 -24.16 -17.16
C ARG A 266 -10.08 -23.82 -17.42
N LEU A 267 -9.52 -22.87 -16.67
CA LEU A 267 -8.14 -22.43 -16.84
C LEU A 267 -7.13 -23.55 -16.56
N GLU A 268 -7.37 -24.37 -15.53
CA GLU A 268 -6.51 -25.51 -15.18
C GLU A 268 -6.49 -26.59 -16.28
N ALA A 269 -7.61 -26.74 -17.00
CA ALA A 269 -7.71 -27.66 -18.13
C ALA A 269 -6.97 -27.15 -19.40
N GLU A 270 -6.83 -25.83 -19.54
CA GLU A 270 -6.16 -25.20 -20.68
C GLU A 270 -4.64 -25.11 -20.51
N ASP A 271 -4.17 -24.71 -19.30
CA ASP A 271 -2.73 -24.60 -18.99
C ASP A 271 -2.50 -24.80 -17.47
N PRO A 272 -1.48 -25.55 -17.05
CA PRO A 272 -1.13 -25.70 -15.64
C PRO A 272 -0.89 -24.34 -14.99
N MET A 273 -1.67 -24.04 -13.94
CA MET A 273 -1.55 -22.80 -13.22
C MET A 273 -0.21 -22.70 -12.49
N ARG A 274 0.58 -21.67 -12.80
CA ARG A 274 1.93 -21.46 -12.27
C ARG A 274 1.94 -20.28 -11.29
N HIS A 275 2.92 -20.30 -10.38
CA HIS A 275 3.22 -19.18 -9.51
C HIS A 275 3.90 -18.05 -10.27
N THR A 276 3.56 -16.82 -9.90
CA THR A 276 4.18 -15.62 -10.48
C THR A 276 5.51 -15.26 -9.82
N GLY A 277 5.74 -15.73 -8.59
CA GLY A 277 6.69 -15.10 -7.68
C GLY A 277 6.18 -13.75 -7.19
N LEU A 278 7.03 -12.92 -6.58
CA LEU A 278 6.67 -11.55 -6.21
C LEU A 278 6.53 -10.70 -7.48
N LEU A 279 5.43 -9.98 -7.59
CA LEU A 279 5.03 -9.22 -8.77
C LEU A 279 5.69 -7.84 -8.86
N GLY A 280 6.03 -7.46 -10.09
CA GLY A 280 6.55 -6.15 -10.46
C GLY A 280 7.99 -5.89 -10.02
N ALA A 281 8.54 -4.77 -10.46
CA ALA A 281 9.92 -4.40 -10.18
C ALA A 281 10.23 -4.27 -8.68
N GLY A 282 9.26 -3.87 -7.85
CA GLY A 282 9.39 -3.88 -6.39
C GLY A 282 9.54 -5.28 -5.82
N GLY A 283 8.81 -6.27 -6.37
CA GLY A 283 8.97 -7.68 -6.03
C GLY A 283 10.29 -8.28 -6.50
N GLU A 284 10.82 -7.83 -7.64
CA GLU A 284 12.15 -8.23 -8.12
C GLU A 284 13.27 -7.70 -7.22
N ALA A 285 13.18 -6.44 -6.81
CA ALA A 285 14.12 -5.83 -5.89
C ALA A 285 14.10 -6.48 -4.50
N ASP A 286 12.92 -6.86 -4.00
CA ASP A 286 12.76 -7.62 -2.75
C ASP A 286 13.44 -8.99 -2.83
N ARG A 287 13.24 -9.72 -3.95
CA ARG A 287 13.89 -11.02 -4.18
C ARG A 287 15.42 -10.93 -4.27
N ALA A 288 15.94 -9.89 -4.89
CA ALA A 288 17.38 -9.69 -4.99
C ALA A 288 18.02 -9.53 -3.60
N ARG A 289 17.33 -8.83 -2.70
CA ARG A 289 17.79 -8.54 -1.35
C ARG A 289 17.73 -9.76 -0.42
N THR A 290 16.72 -10.61 -0.54
CA THR A 290 16.57 -11.82 0.30
C THR A 290 17.51 -12.97 -0.10
N ARG A 291 18.25 -12.85 -1.22
CA ARG A 291 19.25 -13.83 -1.69
C ARG A 291 20.69 -13.49 -1.26
N THR A 292 20.92 -12.31 -0.74
CA THR A 292 22.19 -11.84 -0.17
C THR A 292 22.19 -11.94 1.35
#